data_677de80b26d0679159f71afa3eed72b4
#
_entry.id   677de80b26d0679159f71afa3eed72b4
#
_cell.length_a   1.000
_cell.length_b   1.000
_cell.length_c   1.000
_cell.angle_alpha   90.00
_cell.angle_beta   90.00
_cell.angle_gamma   90.00
#
_symmetry.space_group_name_H-M   'P 1'
#
loop_
_entity.id
_entity.type
_entity.pdbx_description
1 polymer ?
#
loop_
_entity_poly.entity_id
_entity_poly.type
_entity_poly.pdbx_seq_one_letter_code
_entity_poly.pdbx_strand_id
1 'polypeptide(L)'
;RMLAQERGYGSALTMTLDQSDMKRETLDAMFGAMQEYLPVFHKYMRAKAEYLGYHNGLPWFEMLAPLGRNDKKYTLEETKQCLLDSFGQFSKDMADMMERAFDEEWIDFYPREGKVGGAFCCEVSHAGQSRILTNFNGSFDAVDTLAHELGHAYHGTQTCDHRILNRDYPMQVAETASTFNETHITCLAIAKATGEEKLALLDNILMNTTQVICDI
;
A
#
# COMPACT_ATOMS: atom_id res chain seq x y z
N ARG A 1 -26.78 -4.03 -8.66
CA ARG A 1 -27.69 -5.16 -8.95
C ARG A 1 -28.52 -4.88 -10.21
N MET A 2 -29.22 -3.74 -10.32
CA MET A 2 -30.02 -3.34 -11.49
C MET A 2 -29.16 -3.31 -12.76
N LEU A 3 -28.00 -2.64 -12.74
CA LEU A 3 -27.10 -2.56 -13.90
C LEU A 3 -26.62 -3.94 -14.38
N ALA A 4 -26.33 -4.87 -13.47
CA ALA A 4 -25.95 -6.23 -13.83
C ALA A 4 -27.07 -6.96 -14.56
N GLN A 5 -28.30 -6.81 -14.09
CA GLN A 5 -29.48 -7.41 -14.75
C GLN A 5 -29.71 -6.82 -16.13
N GLU A 6 -29.66 -5.51 -16.31
CA GLU A 6 -29.78 -4.84 -17.59
C GLU A 6 -28.72 -5.23 -18.62
N ARG A 7 -27.52 -5.56 -18.14
CA ARG A 7 -26.41 -6.06 -18.95
C ARG A 7 -26.44 -7.58 -19.17
N GLY A 8 -27.43 -8.28 -18.66
CA GLY A 8 -27.65 -9.72 -18.87
C GLY A 8 -26.82 -10.62 -17.92
N TYR A 9 -26.22 -10.07 -16.86
CA TYR A 9 -25.51 -10.87 -15.89
C TYR A 9 -26.45 -11.49 -14.85
N GLY A 10 -26.18 -12.74 -14.44
CA GLY A 10 -26.96 -13.43 -13.41
C GLY A 10 -26.83 -12.80 -12.00
N SER A 11 -25.73 -12.09 -11.71
CA SER A 11 -25.49 -11.39 -10.45
C SER A 11 -24.52 -10.21 -10.63
N ALA A 12 -24.49 -9.31 -9.64
CA ALA A 12 -23.48 -8.24 -9.58
C ALA A 12 -22.06 -8.81 -9.49
N LEU A 13 -21.87 -9.87 -8.69
CA LEU A 13 -20.57 -10.54 -8.57
C LEU A 13 -20.09 -11.11 -9.91
N THR A 14 -20.97 -11.77 -10.67
CA THR A 14 -20.62 -12.29 -12.00
C THR A 14 -20.16 -11.17 -12.94
N MET A 15 -20.87 -10.03 -12.92
CA MET A 15 -20.47 -8.86 -13.70
C MET A 15 -19.09 -8.32 -13.27
N THR A 16 -18.84 -8.22 -11.97
CA THR A 16 -17.54 -7.73 -11.46
C THR A 16 -16.40 -8.67 -11.84
N LEU A 17 -16.59 -9.98 -11.70
CA LEU A 17 -15.58 -10.97 -12.07
C LEU A 17 -15.24 -10.92 -13.57
N ASP A 18 -16.26 -10.80 -14.42
CA ASP A 18 -16.09 -10.67 -15.87
C ASP A 18 -15.33 -9.38 -16.23
N GLN A 19 -15.71 -8.25 -15.63
CA GLN A 19 -15.03 -6.97 -15.83
C GLN A 19 -13.58 -6.94 -15.30
N SER A 20 -13.27 -7.80 -14.34
CA SER A 20 -11.94 -7.94 -13.72
C SER A 20 -11.10 -9.03 -14.37
N ASP A 21 -11.62 -9.69 -15.41
CA ASP A 21 -11.00 -10.87 -16.05
C ASP A 21 -10.61 -11.94 -15.03
N MET A 22 -11.44 -12.11 -13.98
CA MET A 22 -11.22 -13.02 -12.86
C MET A 22 -12.18 -14.21 -12.91
N LYS A 23 -11.65 -15.41 -12.78
CA LYS A 23 -12.46 -16.62 -12.65
C LYS A 23 -13.04 -16.75 -11.24
N ARG A 24 -14.23 -17.34 -11.13
CA ARG A 24 -14.87 -17.62 -9.84
C ARG A 24 -13.98 -18.51 -8.94
N GLU A 25 -13.33 -19.51 -9.52
CA GLU A 25 -12.44 -20.42 -8.80
C GLU A 25 -11.23 -19.70 -8.20
N THR A 26 -10.73 -18.65 -8.85
CA THR A 26 -9.64 -17.80 -8.33
C THR A 26 -10.11 -17.03 -7.09
N LEU A 27 -11.30 -16.44 -7.14
CA LEU A 27 -11.89 -15.75 -5.99
C LEU A 27 -12.10 -16.71 -4.81
N ASP A 28 -12.69 -17.89 -5.07
CA ASP A 28 -12.95 -18.88 -4.03
C ASP A 28 -11.65 -19.42 -3.42
N ALA A 29 -10.60 -19.62 -4.21
CA ALA A 29 -9.29 -20.03 -3.72
C ALA A 29 -8.64 -18.93 -2.85
N MET A 30 -8.77 -17.67 -3.24
CA MET A 30 -8.29 -16.54 -2.46
C MET A 30 -8.98 -16.47 -1.09
N PHE A 31 -10.30 -16.53 -1.03
CA PHE A 31 -11.02 -16.55 0.24
C PHE A 31 -10.71 -17.80 1.08
N GLY A 32 -10.52 -18.95 0.44
CA GLY A 32 -10.11 -20.17 1.13
C GLY A 32 -8.76 -19.98 1.82
N ALA A 33 -7.77 -19.41 1.12
CA ALA A 33 -6.46 -19.11 1.69
C ALA A 33 -6.57 -18.08 2.84
N MET A 34 -7.32 -16.99 2.66
CA MET A 34 -7.57 -16.02 3.73
C MET A 34 -8.14 -16.68 4.99
N GLN A 35 -9.16 -17.52 4.84
CA GLN A 35 -9.77 -18.25 5.95
C GLN A 35 -8.78 -19.19 6.66
N GLU A 36 -7.92 -19.86 5.92
CA GLU A 36 -6.87 -20.73 6.49
C GLU A 36 -5.88 -19.96 7.37
N TYR A 37 -5.56 -18.71 6.99
CA TYR A 37 -4.61 -17.87 7.72
C TYR A 37 -5.22 -17.01 8.84
N LEU A 38 -6.55 -16.91 8.98
CA LEU A 38 -7.19 -16.16 10.06
C LEU A 38 -6.65 -16.47 11.48
N PRO A 39 -6.29 -17.72 11.85
CA PRO A 39 -5.72 -18.01 13.16
C PRO A 39 -4.42 -17.25 13.46
N VAL A 40 -3.62 -16.90 12.44
CA VAL A 40 -2.38 -16.09 12.60
C VAL A 40 -2.73 -14.69 13.05
N PHE A 41 -3.71 -14.05 12.40
CA PHE A 41 -4.18 -12.71 12.75
C PHE A 41 -4.89 -12.68 14.12
N HIS A 42 -5.66 -13.71 14.44
CA HIS A 42 -6.23 -13.86 15.78
C HIS A 42 -5.15 -13.99 16.87
N LYS A 43 -4.03 -14.64 16.57
CA LYS A 43 -2.88 -14.72 17.49
C LYS A 43 -2.24 -13.34 17.69
N TYR A 44 -2.06 -12.58 16.62
CA TYR A 44 -1.55 -11.21 16.70
C TYR A 44 -2.47 -10.34 17.56
N MET A 45 -3.78 -10.32 17.27
CA MET A 45 -4.75 -9.53 18.03
C MET A 45 -4.79 -9.88 19.52
N ARG A 46 -4.65 -11.15 19.87
CA ARG A 46 -4.56 -11.60 21.28
C ARG A 46 -3.27 -11.09 21.93
N ALA A 47 -2.14 -11.20 21.25
CA ALA A 47 -0.87 -10.69 21.76
C ALA A 47 -0.90 -9.17 21.97
N LYS A 48 -1.51 -8.42 21.04
CA LYS A 48 -1.74 -6.98 21.17
C LYS A 48 -2.65 -6.66 22.38
N ALA A 49 -3.73 -7.41 22.57
CA ALA A 49 -4.61 -7.25 23.73
C ALA A 49 -3.85 -7.45 25.04
N GLU A 50 -3.09 -8.54 25.17
CA GLU A 50 -2.28 -8.82 26.37
C GLU A 50 -1.23 -7.71 26.63
N TYR A 51 -0.55 -7.23 25.59
CA TYR A 51 0.42 -6.14 25.72
C TYR A 51 -0.22 -4.85 26.24
N LEU A 52 -1.46 -4.56 25.80
CA LEU A 52 -2.24 -3.40 26.23
C LEU A 52 -2.98 -3.62 27.59
N GLY A 53 -2.84 -4.81 28.20
CA GLY A 53 -3.45 -5.14 29.49
C GLY A 53 -4.90 -5.63 29.43
N TYR A 54 -5.38 -6.04 28.27
CA TYR A 54 -6.74 -6.58 28.08
C TYR A 54 -6.72 -8.11 28.09
N HIS A 55 -7.44 -8.74 29.04
CA HIS A 55 -7.46 -10.20 29.20
C HIS A 55 -8.66 -10.90 28.54
N ASN A 56 -9.69 -10.16 28.15
CA ASN A 56 -10.93 -10.67 27.56
C ASN A 56 -11.11 -10.32 26.09
N GLY A 57 -10.01 -10.09 25.36
CA GLY A 57 -9.99 -9.64 23.96
C GLY A 57 -9.69 -8.15 23.82
N LEU A 58 -9.29 -7.75 22.61
CA LEU A 58 -8.95 -6.38 22.30
C LEU A 58 -10.23 -5.56 22.07
N PRO A 59 -10.47 -4.47 22.83
CA PRO A 59 -11.60 -3.59 22.56
C PRO A 59 -11.48 -2.95 21.15
N TRP A 60 -12.59 -2.75 20.47
CA TRP A 60 -12.63 -2.18 19.13
C TRP A 60 -11.89 -0.85 19.02
N PHE A 61 -12.05 0.03 20.00
CA PHE A 61 -11.38 1.35 20.02
C PHE A 61 -9.87 1.28 20.24
N GLU A 62 -9.30 0.13 20.65
CA GLU A 62 -7.87 -0.11 20.79
C GLU A 62 -7.27 -0.85 19.60
N MET A 63 -8.08 -1.23 18.62
CA MET A 63 -7.60 -2.02 17.48
C MET A 63 -6.48 -1.31 16.75
N LEU A 64 -6.60 0.00 16.55
CA LEU A 64 -5.59 0.83 15.87
C LEU A 64 -4.62 1.52 16.83
N ALA A 65 -4.67 1.22 18.16
CA ALA A 65 -3.72 1.78 19.10
C ALA A 65 -2.29 1.31 18.74
N PRO A 66 -1.31 2.24 18.62
CA PRO A 66 0.04 1.88 18.25
C PRO A 66 0.75 1.14 19.40
N LEU A 67 1.55 0.13 19.06
CA LEU A 67 2.49 -0.50 19.98
C LEU A 67 3.89 0.05 19.71
N GLY A 68 4.69 0.19 20.79
CA GLY A 68 6.02 0.74 20.69
C GLY A 68 6.04 2.24 20.34
N ARG A 69 7.21 2.73 19.96
CA ARG A 69 7.41 4.14 19.66
C ARG A 69 8.40 4.31 18.51
N ASN A 70 7.99 5.03 17.50
CA ASN A 70 8.85 5.45 16.39
C ASN A 70 8.75 6.97 16.22
N ASP A 71 9.63 7.70 16.92
CA ASP A 71 9.67 9.18 16.85
C ASP A 71 10.62 9.69 15.76
N LYS A 72 11.24 8.80 15.00
CA LYS A 72 12.17 9.19 13.95
C LYS A 72 11.48 10.06 12.93
N LYS A 73 12.12 11.17 12.60
CA LYS A 73 11.68 12.09 11.56
C LYS A 73 12.65 12.08 10.41
N TYR A 74 12.11 12.12 9.22
CA TYR A 74 12.85 12.16 7.96
C TYR A 74 12.61 13.49 7.28
N THR A 75 13.68 14.12 6.84
CA THR A 75 13.63 15.22 5.87
C THR A 75 13.28 14.66 4.49
N LEU A 76 12.94 15.51 3.51
CA LEU A 76 12.73 15.05 2.14
C LEU A 76 13.99 14.45 1.54
N GLU A 77 15.15 15.03 1.83
CA GLU A 77 16.44 14.53 1.35
C GLU A 77 16.77 13.15 1.90
N GLU A 78 16.57 12.95 3.23
CA GLU A 78 16.73 11.64 3.86
C GLU A 78 15.72 10.63 3.33
N THR A 79 14.49 11.06 3.01
CA THR A 79 13.46 10.22 2.41
C THR A 79 13.85 9.81 0.99
N LYS A 80 14.27 10.76 0.15
CA LYS A 80 14.79 10.48 -1.20
C LYS A 80 15.92 9.46 -1.13
N GLN A 81 16.93 9.71 -0.30
CA GLN A 81 18.08 8.81 -0.16
C GLN A 81 17.67 7.43 0.34
N CYS A 82 16.77 7.36 1.32
CA CYS A 82 16.25 6.09 1.85
C CYS A 82 15.54 5.26 0.77
N LEU A 83 14.73 5.89 -0.06
CA LEU A 83 14.03 5.25 -1.17
C LEU A 83 15.03 4.77 -2.23
N LEU A 84 15.94 5.63 -2.68
CA LEU A 84 16.93 5.27 -3.70
C LEU A 84 17.86 4.14 -3.25
N ASP A 85 18.33 4.16 -2.00
CA ASP A 85 19.17 3.10 -1.43
C ASP A 85 18.40 1.78 -1.28
N SER A 86 17.12 1.85 -0.90
CA SER A 86 16.29 0.65 -0.68
C SER A 86 15.94 -0.02 -2.00
N PHE A 87 15.43 0.75 -2.96
CA PHE A 87 14.98 0.22 -4.24
C PHE A 87 16.13 -0.03 -5.21
N GLY A 88 17.23 0.73 -5.10
CA GLY A 88 18.44 0.51 -5.91
C GLY A 88 19.13 -0.85 -5.64
N GLN A 89 18.94 -1.42 -4.44
CA GLN A 89 19.40 -2.78 -4.14
C GLN A 89 18.54 -3.84 -4.81
N PHE A 90 17.28 -3.54 -5.09
CA PHE A 90 16.32 -4.46 -5.72
C PHE A 90 16.31 -4.28 -7.25
N SER A 91 16.13 -3.06 -7.73
CA SER A 91 16.02 -2.73 -9.16
C SER A 91 16.54 -1.32 -9.42
N LYS A 92 17.61 -1.23 -10.23
CA LYS A 92 18.12 0.07 -10.65
C LYS A 92 17.07 0.88 -11.43
N ASP A 93 16.27 0.23 -12.26
CA ASP A 93 15.23 0.87 -13.06
C ASP A 93 14.15 1.54 -12.19
N MET A 94 13.75 0.88 -11.08
CA MET A 94 12.85 1.50 -10.10
C MET A 94 13.47 2.71 -9.41
N ALA A 95 14.73 2.60 -8.99
CA ALA A 95 15.43 3.71 -8.34
C ALA A 95 15.61 4.89 -9.29
N ASP A 96 16.01 4.64 -10.55
CA ASP A 96 16.15 5.68 -11.58
C ASP A 96 14.82 6.40 -11.84
N MET A 97 13.68 5.69 -11.87
CA MET A 97 12.36 6.29 -11.99
C MET A 97 12.01 7.14 -10.76
N MET A 98 12.30 6.64 -9.56
CA MET A 98 12.07 7.39 -8.32
C MET A 98 12.92 8.68 -8.29
N GLU A 99 14.20 8.61 -8.66
CA GLU A 99 15.07 9.78 -8.76
C GLU A 99 14.47 10.82 -9.70
N ARG A 100 14.01 10.41 -10.89
CA ARG A 100 13.32 11.29 -11.85
C ARG A 100 12.07 11.92 -11.25
N ALA A 101 11.29 11.16 -10.47
CA ALA A 101 10.06 11.69 -9.85
C ALA A 101 10.35 12.85 -8.89
N PHE A 102 11.49 12.80 -8.18
CA PHE A 102 11.94 13.92 -7.34
C PHE A 102 12.50 15.08 -8.19
N ASP A 103 13.38 14.78 -9.13
CA ASP A 103 14.14 15.79 -9.89
C ASP A 103 13.27 16.53 -10.92
N GLU A 104 12.25 15.87 -11.47
CA GLU A 104 11.28 16.44 -12.41
C GLU A 104 10.00 16.96 -11.70
N GLU A 105 10.02 17.07 -10.38
CA GLU A 105 8.95 17.68 -9.58
C GLU A 105 7.57 17.02 -9.77
N TRP A 106 7.51 15.70 -9.79
CA TRP A 106 6.23 14.97 -9.92
C TRP A 106 5.38 15.02 -8.66
N ILE A 107 5.96 15.40 -7.50
CA ILE A 107 5.40 15.15 -6.16
C ILE A 107 5.04 16.46 -5.47
N ASP A 108 3.78 16.62 -5.10
CA ASP A 108 3.29 17.66 -4.21
C ASP A 108 3.32 17.13 -2.75
N PHE A 109 4.34 17.50 -2.01
CA PHE A 109 4.68 16.88 -0.73
C PHE A 109 3.83 17.34 0.46
N TYR A 110 3.80 18.64 0.72
CA TYR A 110 3.39 19.16 2.03
C TYR A 110 1.90 19.45 2.16
N PRO A 111 1.33 19.24 3.37
CA PRO A 111 -0.03 19.68 3.66
C PRO A 111 -0.13 21.20 3.57
N ARG A 112 -1.28 21.71 3.12
CA ARG A 112 -1.63 23.13 3.11
C ARG A 112 -3.15 23.31 3.15
N GLU A 113 -3.60 24.51 3.45
CA GLU A 113 -5.02 24.82 3.44
C GLU A 113 -5.65 24.52 2.06
N GLY A 114 -6.79 23.85 2.07
CA GLY A 114 -7.52 23.46 0.85
C GLY A 114 -6.97 22.22 0.13
N LYS A 115 -5.84 21.66 0.55
CA LYS A 115 -5.32 20.40 -0.01
C LYS A 115 -6.10 19.20 0.54
N VAL A 116 -6.49 18.29 -0.34
CA VAL A 116 -7.19 17.07 0.05
C VAL A 116 -6.27 16.19 0.91
N GLY A 117 -6.85 15.51 1.90
CA GLY A 117 -6.13 14.54 2.74
C GLY A 117 -5.81 13.24 1.99
N GLY A 118 -4.95 12.42 2.61
CA GLY A 118 -4.47 11.17 2.01
C GLY A 118 -3.36 11.39 0.99
N ALA A 119 -3.20 10.44 0.08
CA ALA A 119 -2.26 10.47 -1.03
C ALA A 119 -2.89 9.85 -2.27
N PHE A 120 -2.37 10.15 -3.45
CA PHE A 120 -2.71 9.48 -4.69
C PHE A 120 -1.64 9.70 -5.77
N CYS A 121 -1.57 8.77 -6.71
CA CYS A 121 -0.79 8.88 -7.93
C CYS A 121 -1.72 8.94 -9.14
N CYS A 122 -1.46 9.88 -10.05
CA CYS A 122 -2.18 10.03 -11.32
C CYS A 122 -1.19 9.92 -12.47
N GLU A 123 -1.42 8.96 -13.37
CA GLU A 123 -0.59 8.76 -14.54
C GLU A 123 -0.79 9.87 -15.59
N VAL A 124 0.32 10.34 -16.15
CA VAL A 124 0.39 11.26 -17.28
C VAL A 124 1.11 10.54 -18.43
N SER A 125 0.47 9.48 -18.93
CA SER A 125 1.09 8.50 -19.84
C SER A 125 1.70 9.10 -21.10
N HIS A 126 1.14 10.20 -21.65
CA HIS A 126 1.69 10.87 -22.84
C HIS A 126 3.02 11.58 -22.58
N ALA A 127 3.31 11.90 -21.32
CA ALA A 127 4.57 12.50 -20.89
C ALA A 127 5.55 11.45 -20.31
N GLY A 128 5.12 10.19 -20.15
CA GLY A 128 5.89 9.16 -19.45
C GLY A 128 6.19 9.53 -18.00
N GLN A 129 5.26 10.22 -17.36
CA GLN A 129 5.37 10.77 -16.00
C GLN A 129 4.12 10.46 -15.19
N SER A 130 4.19 10.70 -13.89
CA SER A 130 3.03 10.73 -12.99
C SER A 130 2.94 12.04 -12.23
N ARG A 131 1.83 12.27 -11.56
CA ARG A 131 1.67 13.35 -10.56
C ARG A 131 1.20 12.73 -9.27
N ILE A 132 1.96 12.96 -8.23
CA ILE A 132 1.77 12.36 -6.92
C ILE A 132 1.40 13.47 -5.94
N LEU A 133 0.33 13.28 -5.19
CA LEU A 133 -0.04 14.12 -4.07
C LEU A 133 0.17 13.34 -2.78
N THR A 134 0.88 13.93 -1.81
CA THR A 134 1.00 13.40 -0.46
C THR A 134 0.76 14.51 0.58
N ASN A 135 0.64 14.14 1.84
CA ASN A 135 0.63 15.07 2.98
C ASN A 135 1.80 14.72 3.90
N PHE A 136 3.02 14.87 3.38
CA PHE A 136 4.25 14.46 4.02
C PHE A 136 4.50 15.23 5.34
N ASN A 137 4.69 14.49 6.44
CA ASN A 137 4.92 15.02 7.79
C ASN A 137 6.23 14.55 8.42
N GLY A 138 7.06 13.85 7.64
CA GLY A 138 8.35 13.31 8.05
C GLY A 138 8.28 12.04 8.90
N SER A 139 7.13 11.44 9.16
CA SER A 139 7.04 10.13 9.81
C SER A 139 7.48 9.00 8.89
N PHE A 140 7.75 7.81 9.45
CA PHE A 140 8.00 6.63 8.64
C PHE A 140 6.76 6.28 7.79
N ASP A 141 5.55 6.43 8.32
CA ASP A 141 4.32 6.20 7.57
C ASP A 141 4.22 7.13 6.33
N ALA A 142 4.72 8.37 6.44
CA ALA A 142 4.77 9.27 5.29
C ALA A 142 5.82 8.84 4.24
N VAL A 143 6.91 8.21 4.66
CA VAL A 143 7.90 7.60 3.75
C VAL A 143 7.31 6.37 3.08
N ASP A 144 6.61 5.52 3.82
CA ASP A 144 5.92 4.33 3.35
C ASP A 144 4.82 4.68 2.33
N THR A 145 3.96 5.66 2.66
CA THR A 145 2.96 6.22 1.74
C THR A 145 3.60 6.72 0.44
N LEU A 146 4.74 7.43 0.53
CA LEU A 146 5.43 7.90 -0.67
C LEU A 146 5.99 6.74 -1.49
N ALA A 147 6.51 5.69 -0.85
CA ALA A 147 6.94 4.46 -1.53
C ALA A 147 5.78 3.79 -2.27
N HIS A 148 4.59 3.75 -1.66
CA HIS A 148 3.34 3.26 -2.26
C HIS A 148 3.01 4.03 -3.55
N GLU A 149 2.91 5.36 -3.47
CA GLU A 149 2.57 6.19 -4.63
C GLU A 149 3.61 6.09 -5.75
N LEU A 150 4.89 5.97 -5.40
CA LEU A 150 5.95 5.69 -6.37
C LEU A 150 5.86 4.30 -6.99
N GLY A 151 5.25 3.33 -6.31
CA GLY A 151 4.90 2.03 -6.86
C GLY A 151 3.88 2.14 -7.99
N HIS A 152 2.83 2.94 -7.80
CA HIS A 152 1.88 3.27 -8.87
C HIS A 152 2.57 3.99 -10.03
N ALA A 153 3.43 4.97 -9.73
CA ALA A 153 4.19 5.68 -10.78
C ALA A 153 5.07 4.73 -11.58
N TYR A 154 5.74 3.76 -10.93
CA TYR A 154 6.53 2.74 -11.62
C TYR A 154 5.66 1.85 -12.50
N HIS A 155 4.50 1.39 -12.00
CA HIS A 155 3.54 0.63 -12.80
C HIS A 155 3.12 1.41 -14.05
N GLY A 156 2.79 2.70 -13.90
CA GLY A 156 2.45 3.58 -15.03
C GLY A 156 3.57 3.69 -16.07
N THR A 157 4.83 3.74 -15.65
CA THR A 157 5.96 3.76 -16.62
C THR A 157 6.08 2.46 -17.41
N GLN A 158 5.70 1.31 -16.81
CA GLN A 158 5.75 0.02 -17.50
C GLN A 158 4.61 -0.16 -18.53
N THR A 159 3.52 0.60 -18.38
CA THR A 159 2.35 0.53 -19.26
C THR A 159 2.29 1.66 -20.29
N CYS A 160 3.07 2.74 -20.12
CA CYS A 160 2.98 3.95 -20.95
C CYS A 160 3.26 3.72 -22.45
N ASP A 161 4.09 2.73 -22.80
CA ASP A 161 4.42 2.36 -24.19
C ASP A 161 3.40 1.41 -24.84
N HIS A 162 2.44 0.90 -24.08
CA HIS A 162 1.37 0.10 -24.62
C HIS A 162 0.43 0.94 -25.51
N ARG A 163 -0.27 0.28 -26.43
CA ARG A 163 -1.35 0.93 -27.17
C ARG A 163 -2.42 1.42 -26.19
N ILE A 164 -3.03 2.56 -26.44
CA ILE A 164 -3.94 3.23 -25.50
C ILE A 164 -5.05 2.32 -24.98
N LEU A 165 -5.60 1.43 -25.82
CA LEU A 165 -6.63 0.47 -25.43
C LEU A 165 -6.13 -0.72 -24.61
N ASN A 166 -4.80 -0.84 -24.41
CA ASN A 166 -4.16 -1.90 -23.65
C ASN A 166 -3.45 -1.37 -22.38
N ARG A 167 -3.78 -0.14 -21.97
CA ARG A 167 -3.21 0.47 -20.75
C ARG A 167 -4.05 0.24 -19.52
N ASP A 168 -5.35 0.03 -19.72
CA ASP A 168 -6.27 -0.24 -18.63
C ASP A 168 -5.97 -1.61 -17.99
N TYR A 169 -6.08 -1.66 -16.68
CA TYR A 169 -5.96 -2.87 -15.88
C TYR A 169 -7.04 -2.90 -14.79
N PRO A 170 -7.48 -4.08 -14.36
CA PRO A 170 -8.51 -4.19 -13.35
C PRO A 170 -7.98 -3.84 -11.95
N MET A 171 -8.87 -3.44 -11.05
CA MET A 171 -8.54 -3.00 -9.69
C MET A 171 -7.69 -4.02 -8.90
N GLN A 172 -7.85 -5.31 -9.14
CA GLN A 172 -7.08 -6.37 -8.49
C GLN A 172 -5.57 -6.34 -8.80
N VAL A 173 -5.18 -5.65 -9.86
CA VAL A 173 -3.78 -5.48 -10.26
C VAL A 173 -3.23 -4.13 -9.86
N ALA A 174 -4.13 -3.16 -9.61
CA ALA A 174 -3.78 -1.76 -9.36
C ALA A 174 -2.79 -1.59 -8.20
N GLU A 175 -2.99 -2.32 -7.10
CA GLU A 175 -2.19 -2.19 -5.88
C GLU A 175 -0.97 -3.14 -5.83
N THR A 176 -0.70 -3.91 -6.88
CA THR A 176 0.40 -4.90 -6.85
C THR A 176 1.77 -4.24 -6.67
N ALA A 177 2.05 -3.17 -7.41
CA ALA A 177 3.32 -2.48 -7.34
C ALA A 177 3.42 -1.59 -6.09
N SER A 178 2.33 -0.93 -5.71
CA SER A 178 2.28 -0.04 -4.55
C SER A 178 2.48 -0.80 -3.24
N THR A 179 1.74 -1.89 -3.01
CA THR A 179 1.89 -2.74 -1.81
C THR A 179 3.20 -3.51 -1.77
N PHE A 180 3.78 -3.85 -2.94
CA PHE A 180 5.13 -4.39 -3.00
C PHE A 180 6.14 -3.38 -2.45
N ASN A 181 6.06 -2.12 -2.84
CA ASN A 181 6.96 -1.07 -2.38
C ASN A 181 6.84 -0.85 -0.86
N GLU A 182 5.63 -0.75 -0.31
CA GLU A 182 5.40 -0.66 1.14
C GLU A 182 6.06 -1.84 1.88
N THR A 183 5.77 -3.05 1.43
CA THR A 183 6.30 -4.26 2.06
C THR A 183 7.83 -4.27 2.00
N HIS A 184 8.42 -3.90 0.86
CA HIS A 184 9.86 -3.90 0.68
C HIS A 184 10.56 -2.91 1.63
N ILE A 185 10.13 -1.65 1.66
CA ILE A 185 10.74 -0.62 2.51
C ILE A 185 10.53 -0.91 3.99
N THR A 186 9.34 -1.37 4.38
CA THR A 186 9.02 -1.72 5.77
C THR A 186 9.84 -2.92 6.25
N CYS A 187 10.02 -3.96 5.43
CA CYS A 187 10.89 -5.09 5.77
C CYS A 187 12.35 -4.66 5.98
N LEU A 188 12.87 -3.77 5.13
CA LEU A 188 14.22 -3.23 5.29
C LEU A 188 14.37 -2.37 6.55
N ALA A 189 13.34 -1.59 6.89
CA ALA A 189 13.30 -0.81 8.13
C ALA A 189 13.29 -1.73 9.37
N ILE A 190 12.43 -2.76 9.38
CA ILE A 190 12.36 -3.75 10.46
C ILE A 190 13.70 -4.49 10.67
N ALA A 191 14.40 -4.79 9.59
CA ALA A 191 15.70 -5.48 9.66
C ALA A 191 16.79 -4.63 10.36
N LYS A 192 16.71 -3.30 10.29
CA LYS A 192 17.63 -2.35 10.89
C LYS A 192 17.19 -1.88 12.28
N ALA A 193 15.90 -1.88 12.55
CA ALA A 193 15.32 -1.37 13.79
C ALA A 193 15.54 -2.30 14.99
N THR A 194 15.55 -1.72 16.19
CA THR A 194 15.65 -2.43 17.47
C THR A 194 14.67 -1.84 18.50
N GLY A 195 14.42 -2.57 19.59
CA GLY A 195 13.60 -2.07 20.71
C GLY A 195 12.20 -1.61 20.30
N GLU A 196 11.78 -0.45 20.81
CA GLU A 196 10.46 0.14 20.60
C GLU A 196 10.18 0.49 19.14
N GLU A 197 11.20 0.95 18.40
CA GLU A 197 11.06 1.23 16.97
C GLU A 197 10.71 -0.03 16.19
N LYS A 198 11.37 -1.15 16.49
CA LYS A 198 11.08 -2.43 15.84
C LYS A 198 9.67 -2.93 16.18
N LEU A 199 9.26 -2.77 17.44
CA LEU A 199 7.92 -3.14 17.87
C LEU A 199 6.86 -2.33 17.11
N ALA A 200 7.06 -1.01 16.98
CA ALA A 200 6.14 -0.14 16.24
C ALA A 200 6.01 -0.52 14.76
N LEU A 201 7.13 -0.80 14.08
CA LEU A 201 7.12 -1.21 12.68
C LEU A 201 6.46 -2.59 12.48
N LEU A 202 6.69 -3.54 13.40
CA LEU A 202 6.05 -4.86 13.36
C LEU A 202 4.54 -4.77 13.61
N ASP A 203 4.09 -3.93 14.56
CA ASP A 203 2.68 -3.70 14.82
C ASP A 203 1.99 -3.08 13.59
N ASN A 204 2.63 -2.09 12.98
CA ASN A 204 2.12 -1.41 11.78
C ASN A 204 1.91 -2.40 10.62
N ILE A 205 2.94 -3.17 10.23
CA ILE A 205 2.81 -4.12 9.12
C ILE A 205 1.78 -5.22 9.40
N LEU A 206 1.71 -5.72 10.65
CA LEU A 206 0.73 -6.74 11.03
C LEU A 206 -0.69 -6.17 11.04
N MET A 207 -0.88 -4.93 11.50
CA MET A 207 -2.17 -4.26 11.47
C MET A 207 -2.64 -4.01 10.04
N ASN A 208 -1.79 -3.45 9.18
CA ASN A 208 -2.11 -3.20 7.77
C ASN A 208 -2.47 -4.51 7.05
N THR A 209 -1.69 -5.57 7.25
CA THR A 209 -1.99 -6.89 6.68
C THR A 209 -3.29 -7.46 7.23
N THR A 210 -3.59 -7.26 8.52
CA THR A 210 -4.85 -7.69 9.12
C THR A 210 -6.04 -6.96 8.49
N GLN A 211 -5.94 -5.67 8.25
CA GLN A 211 -7.00 -4.91 7.59
C GLN A 211 -7.24 -5.42 6.16
N VAL A 212 -6.18 -5.67 5.40
CA VAL A 212 -6.30 -6.18 4.02
C VAL A 212 -6.89 -7.59 3.96
N ILE A 213 -6.58 -8.47 4.92
CA ILE A 213 -6.96 -9.89 4.85
C ILE A 213 -8.24 -10.22 5.64
N CYS A 214 -8.49 -9.51 6.73
CA CYS A 214 -9.58 -9.86 7.65
C CYS A 214 -10.78 -8.91 7.57
N ASP A 215 -10.61 -7.70 7.04
CA ASP A 215 -11.64 -6.65 7.06
C ASP A 215 -12.27 -6.40 5.67
N ILE A 216 -12.10 -7.34 4.75
CA ILE A 216 -12.67 -7.31 3.40
C ILE A 216 -14.08 -7.90 3.37
#